data_2ca91e3944130134e7f6c9cce7171269
#
_entry.id   2ca91e3944130134e7f6c9cce7171269
#
_cell.length_a   1.000
_cell.length_b   1.000
_cell.length_c   1.000
_cell.angle_alpha   90.00
_cell.angle_beta   90.00
_cell.angle_gamma   90.00
#
_symmetry.space_group_name_H-M   'P 1'
#
loop_
_entity.id
_entity.type
_entity.pdbx_description
1 polymer ?
#
loop_
_entity_poly.entity_id
_entity_poly.type
_entity_poly.pdbx_seq_one_letter_code
_entity_poly.pdbx_strand_id
1 'polypeptide(L)'
;MSAYRTKADRDTLSKMNAAVMGGNGDPFYGAPCVAVVLVDKTIPTCVEDGQPGDGNMLNAAESVGLSACWIHRAKEMFETAEGQALLKKWGVPNAENLRGVGNCILGYAADGGKKAPAPRKENYVVLVK
;
A
#
# COMPACT_ATOMS: atom_id res chain seq x y z
N MET A 1 1.96 4.26 -14.29
CA MET A 1 2.04 3.30 -13.17
C MET A 1 2.95 2.15 -13.60
N SER A 2 4.14 2.03 -13.01
CA SER A 2 5.08 0.95 -13.34
C SER A 2 5.04 -0.08 -12.19
N ALA A 3 4.55 -1.28 -12.46
CA ALA A 3 4.59 -2.37 -11.50
C ALA A 3 5.85 -3.21 -11.73
N TYR A 4 6.82 -3.13 -10.83
CA TYR A 4 7.98 -4.01 -10.83
C TYR A 4 7.66 -5.26 -9.98
N ARG A 5 7.88 -6.44 -10.58
CA ARG A 5 7.52 -7.74 -10.00
C ARG A 5 8.75 -8.57 -9.68
N THR A 6 9.63 -8.10 -8.82
CA THR A 6 10.67 -9.01 -8.34
C THR A 6 10.45 -9.33 -6.87
N LYS A 7 10.70 -10.59 -6.49
CA LYS A 7 10.66 -11.00 -5.08
C LYS A 7 11.64 -10.15 -4.26
N ALA A 8 12.80 -9.82 -4.81
CA ALA A 8 13.82 -9.01 -4.15
C ALA A 8 13.30 -7.60 -3.80
N ASP A 9 12.60 -6.93 -4.72
CA ASP A 9 12.05 -5.60 -4.46
C ASP A 9 10.90 -5.66 -3.45
N ARG A 10 10.05 -6.69 -3.51
CA ARG A 10 9.01 -6.95 -2.51
C ARG A 10 9.62 -7.12 -1.12
N ASP A 11 10.67 -7.94 -1.01
CA ASP A 11 11.34 -8.21 0.27
C ASP A 11 12.05 -6.95 0.80
N THR A 12 12.59 -6.10 -0.08
CA THR A 12 13.14 -4.79 0.29
C THR A 12 12.05 -3.89 0.87
N LEU A 13 10.91 -3.75 0.19
CA LEU A 13 9.78 -2.97 0.69
C LEU A 13 9.27 -3.47 2.04
N SER A 14 9.21 -4.80 2.23
CA SER A 14 8.81 -5.39 3.51
C SER A 14 9.75 -5.00 4.64
N LYS A 15 11.06 -5.10 4.42
CA LYS A 15 12.08 -4.69 5.40
C LYS A 15 12.00 -3.21 5.74
N MET A 16 11.85 -2.36 4.74
CA MET A 16 11.67 -0.91 4.94
C MET A 16 10.43 -0.61 5.78
N ASN A 17 9.30 -1.25 5.48
CA ASN A 17 8.06 -1.07 6.23
C ASN A 17 8.20 -1.57 7.67
N ALA A 18 8.83 -2.72 7.89
CA ALA A 18 9.11 -3.26 9.22
C ALA A 18 10.02 -2.33 10.03
N ALA A 19 11.06 -1.77 9.41
CA ALA A 19 12.00 -0.85 10.06
C ALA A 19 11.31 0.40 10.59
N VAL A 20 10.32 0.95 9.88
CA VAL A 20 9.53 2.09 10.37
C VAL A 20 8.81 1.76 11.68
N MET A 21 8.48 0.49 11.92
CA MET A 21 7.89 0.03 13.18
C MET A 21 8.89 -0.33 14.26
N GLY A 22 10.19 -0.30 13.97
CA GLY A 22 11.22 -0.85 14.85
C GLY A 22 11.17 -2.38 14.95
N GLY A 23 10.59 -3.06 13.95
CA GLY A 23 10.43 -4.52 13.89
C GLY A 23 11.21 -5.15 12.74
N ASN A 24 11.22 -6.48 12.71
CA ASN A 24 11.91 -7.28 11.69
C ASN A 24 11.01 -8.35 11.05
N GLY A 25 9.71 -8.36 11.35
CA GLY A 25 8.74 -9.26 10.74
C GLY A 25 8.44 -8.92 9.28
N ASP A 26 7.52 -9.67 8.66
CA ASP A 26 6.99 -9.34 7.33
C ASP A 26 5.60 -8.68 7.43
N PRO A 27 5.52 -7.35 7.39
CA PRO A 27 4.24 -6.64 7.45
C PRO A 27 3.39 -6.84 6.19
N PHE A 28 3.92 -7.51 5.17
CA PHE A 28 3.21 -7.84 3.94
C PHE A 28 2.64 -9.27 3.93
N TYR A 29 2.71 -9.97 5.08
CA TYR A 29 2.07 -11.27 5.31
C TYR A 29 2.37 -12.33 4.26
N GLY A 30 3.55 -12.33 3.67
CA GLY A 30 3.93 -13.27 2.61
C GLY A 30 3.29 -13.01 1.25
N ALA A 31 2.53 -11.93 1.08
CA ALA A 31 1.91 -11.59 -0.20
C ALA A 31 2.96 -11.44 -1.32
N PRO A 32 2.73 -12.03 -2.50
CA PRO A 32 3.74 -12.04 -3.57
C PRO A 32 3.84 -10.72 -4.34
N CYS A 33 2.83 -9.87 -4.25
CA CYS A 33 2.75 -8.62 -5.00
C CYS A 33 2.43 -7.46 -4.08
N VAL A 34 3.09 -6.32 -4.34
CA VAL A 34 2.83 -5.04 -3.65
C VAL A 34 2.68 -3.95 -4.69
N ALA A 35 1.56 -3.25 -4.67
CA ALA A 35 1.34 -2.02 -5.41
C ALA A 35 1.55 -0.84 -4.45
N VAL A 36 2.44 0.08 -4.80
CA VAL A 36 2.70 1.28 -4.01
C VAL A 36 1.99 2.46 -4.63
N VAL A 37 1.18 3.16 -3.84
CA VAL A 37 0.54 4.40 -4.26
C VAL A 37 1.44 5.57 -3.90
N LEU A 38 1.87 6.26 -4.94
CA LEU A 38 2.69 7.46 -4.86
C LEU A 38 1.92 8.64 -5.45
N VAL A 39 2.04 9.79 -4.82
CA VAL A 39 1.40 11.04 -5.24
C VAL A 39 2.44 12.16 -5.32
N ASP A 40 2.18 13.15 -6.15
CA ASP A 40 3.01 14.34 -6.23
C ASP A 40 2.72 15.26 -5.03
N LYS A 41 3.68 15.36 -4.12
CA LYS A 41 3.56 16.17 -2.89
C LYS A 41 3.48 17.68 -3.13
N THR A 42 3.73 18.13 -4.37
CA THR A 42 3.56 19.55 -4.74
C THR A 42 2.09 19.94 -4.90
N ILE A 43 1.21 18.94 -5.05
CA ILE A 43 -0.24 19.15 -5.15
C ILE A 43 -0.86 19.17 -3.74
N PRO A 44 -1.57 20.24 -3.36
CA PRO A 44 -2.14 20.36 -2.00
C PRO A 44 -3.06 19.22 -1.57
N THR A 45 -3.84 18.67 -2.50
CA THR A 45 -4.82 17.59 -2.28
C THR A 45 -4.24 16.20 -2.50
N CYS A 46 -2.93 16.07 -2.63
CA CYS A 46 -2.27 14.85 -3.09
C CYS A 46 -2.63 13.59 -2.26
N VAL A 47 -2.80 13.73 -0.95
CA VAL A 47 -3.13 12.60 -0.08
C VAL A 47 -4.57 12.16 -0.30
N GLU A 48 -5.48 13.10 -0.35
CA GLU A 48 -6.91 12.87 -0.60
C GLU A 48 -7.14 12.27 -1.98
N ASP A 49 -6.34 12.66 -2.98
CA ASP A 49 -6.39 12.11 -4.34
C ASP A 49 -5.83 10.68 -4.40
N GLY A 50 -4.82 10.38 -3.60
CA GLY A 50 -4.19 9.05 -3.55
C GLY A 50 -5.01 7.98 -2.81
N GLN A 51 -5.70 8.36 -1.74
CA GLN A 51 -6.46 7.41 -0.91
C GLN A 51 -7.59 6.67 -1.66
N PRO A 52 -8.42 7.32 -2.49
CA PRO A 52 -9.40 6.62 -3.31
C PRO A 52 -8.78 5.61 -4.29
N GLY A 53 -7.57 5.88 -4.77
CA GLY A 53 -6.80 4.94 -5.60
C GLY A 53 -6.52 3.62 -4.89
N ASP A 54 -6.11 3.67 -3.63
CA ASP A 54 -5.94 2.48 -2.78
C ASP A 54 -7.27 1.73 -2.60
N GLY A 55 -8.35 2.44 -2.26
CA GLY A 55 -9.68 1.85 -2.09
C GLY A 55 -10.19 1.16 -3.37
N ASN A 56 -9.98 1.78 -4.53
CA ASN A 56 -10.35 1.21 -5.82
C ASN A 56 -9.53 -0.06 -6.14
N MET A 57 -8.25 -0.10 -5.78
CA MET A 57 -7.43 -1.32 -5.95
C MET A 57 -7.92 -2.48 -5.09
N LEU A 58 -8.36 -2.23 -3.84
CA LEU A 58 -8.94 -3.28 -2.99
C LEU A 58 -10.22 -3.87 -3.62
N ASN A 59 -11.11 -3.01 -4.11
CA ASN A 59 -12.34 -3.44 -4.78
C ASN A 59 -12.06 -4.17 -6.10
N ALA A 60 -11.12 -3.67 -6.89
CA ALA A 60 -10.72 -4.31 -8.14
C ALA A 60 -10.08 -5.69 -7.89
N ALA A 61 -9.24 -5.83 -6.87
CA ALA A 61 -8.66 -7.11 -6.49
C ALA A 61 -9.74 -8.15 -6.15
N GLU A 62 -10.71 -7.78 -5.33
CA GLU A 62 -11.83 -8.68 -4.98
C GLU A 62 -12.64 -9.07 -6.21
N SER A 63 -12.89 -8.14 -7.14
CA SER A 63 -13.67 -8.41 -8.36
C SER A 63 -13.03 -9.44 -9.30
N VAL A 64 -11.71 -9.61 -9.22
CA VAL A 64 -10.96 -10.61 -10.02
C VAL A 64 -10.52 -11.82 -9.18
N GLY A 65 -11.08 -12.01 -7.99
CA GLY A 65 -10.81 -13.16 -7.12
C GLY A 65 -9.49 -13.10 -6.35
N LEU A 66 -8.83 -11.94 -6.31
CA LEU A 66 -7.66 -11.72 -5.46
C LEU A 66 -8.06 -11.24 -4.08
N SER A 67 -7.22 -11.54 -3.11
CA SER A 67 -7.25 -10.90 -1.80
C SER A 67 -6.27 -9.75 -1.77
N ALA A 68 -6.63 -8.68 -1.09
CA ALA A 68 -5.80 -7.50 -0.94
C ALA A 68 -5.89 -6.94 0.48
N CYS A 69 -4.85 -6.25 0.90
CA CYS A 69 -4.85 -5.52 2.15
C CYS A 69 -4.05 -4.23 2.00
N TRP A 70 -4.55 -3.15 2.57
CA TRP A 70 -3.83 -1.90 2.67
C TRP A 70 -2.85 -1.93 3.84
N ILE A 71 -1.59 -1.63 3.55
CA ILE A 71 -0.52 -1.56 4.53
C ILE A 71 0.00 -0.13 4.60
N HIS A 72 -0.02 0.41 5.79
CA HIS A 72 0.41 1.78 6.09
C HIS A 72 1.92 2.00 5.88
N ARG A 73 2.39 3.22 6.13
CA ARG A 73 3.80 3.66 6.22
C ARG A 73 4.54 3.85 4.91
N ALA A 74 3.85 3.85 3.78
CA ALA A 74 4.49 4.18 2.51
C ALA A 74 5.14 5.58 2.54
N LYS A 75 4.54 6.54 3.28
CA LYS A 75 5.13 7.88 3.45
C LYS A 75 6.54 7.77 4.03
N GLU A 76 6.66 7.20 5.20
CA GLU A 76 7.91 7.11 5.96
C GLU A 76 8.96 6.29 5.18
N MET A 77 8.55 5.21 4.52
CA MET A 77 9.44 4.40 3.67
C MET A 77 10.10 5.23 2.57
N PHE A 78 9.32 6.03 1.84
CA PHE A 78 9.83 6.78 0.67
C PHE A 78 10.37 8.16 1.03
N GLU A 79 10.28 8.61 2.26
CA GLU A 79 11.02 9.76 2.81
C GLU A 79 12.47 9.41 3.17
N THR A 80 12.84 8.13 3.25
CA THR A 80 14.21 7.67 3.50
C THR A 80 15.09 7.77 2.26
N ALA A 81 16.41 7.87 2.45
CA ALA A 81 17.38 7.81 1.35
C ALA A 81 17.30 6.49 0.56
N GLU A 82 17.03 5.36 1.27
CA GLU A 82 16.84 4.05 0.66
C GLU A 82 15.59 4.03 -0.24
N GLY A 83 14.47 4.57 0.24
CA GLY A 83 13.24 4.68 -0.54
C GLY A 83 13.40 5.52 -1.79
N GLN A 84 14.08 6.66 -1.67
CA GLN A 84 14.39 7.51 -2.83
C GLN A 84 15.31 6.82 -3.84
N ALA A 85 16.32 6.08 -3.35
CA ALA A 85 17.19 5.28 -4.22
C ALA A 85 16.43 4.18 -4.95
N LEU A 86 15.47 3.54 -4.27
CA LEU A 86 14.62 2.51 -4.85
C LEU A 86 13.71 3.07 -5.97
N LEU A 87 13.10 4.23 -5.78
CA LEU A 87 12.30 4.89 -6.81
C LEU A 87 13.15 5.23 -8.04
N LYS A 88 14.38 5.74 -7.85
CA LYS A 88 15.31 6.00 -8.93
C LYS A 88 15.73 4.73 -9.65
N LYS A 89 16.07 3.66 -8.93
CA LYS A 89 16.36 2.33 -9.49
C LYS A 89 15.23 1.82 -10.37
N TRP A 90 13.99 2.07 -10.00
CA TRP A 90 12.81 1.69 -10.77
C TRP A 90 12.51 2.63 -11.94
N GLY A 91 13.28 3.70 -12.13
CA GLY A 91 13.06 4.67 -13.21
C GLY A 91 11.79 5.51 -13.00
N VAL A 92 11.36 5.68 -11.75
CA VAL A 92 10.19 6.50 -11.45
C VAL A 92 10.55 7.97 -11.64
N PRO A 93 9.88 8.71 -12.55
CA PRO A 93 10.19 10.10 -12.80
C PRO A 93 9.84 10.97 -11.60
N ASN A 94 10.60 12.06 -11.41
CA ASN A 94 10.39 13.07 -10.35
C ASN A 94 10.29 12.45 -8.94
N ALA A 95 11.09 11.42 -8.68
CA ALA A 95 11.04 10.65 -7.41
C ALA A 95 11.13 11.55 -6.16
N GLU A 96 11.90 12.64 -6.24
CA GLU A 96 12.08 13.62 -5.16
C GLU A 96 10.80 14.38 -4.81
N ASN A 97 9.83 14.47 -5.72
CA ASN A 97 8.55 15.12 -5.52
C ASN A 97 7.44 14.12 -5.11
N LEU A 98 7.77 12.83 -5.04
CA LEU A 98 6.77 11.83 -4.71
C LEU A 98 6.69 11.57 -3.20
N ARG A 99 5.46 11.32 -2.76
CA ARG A 99 5.09 10.91 -1.42
C ARG A 99 4.34 9.58 -1.49
N GLY A 100 4.69 8.64 -0.61
CA GLY A 100 3.93 7.41 -0.43
C GLY A 100 2.60 7.68 0.28
N VAL A 101 1.53 7.04 -0.18
CA VAL A 101 0.20 7.06 0.46
C VAL A 101 -0.07 5.72 1.13
N GLY A 102 0.09 4.62 0.42
CA GLY A 102 -0.15 3.29 0.94
C GLY A 102 0.56 2.21 0.13
N ASN A 103 0.62 1.02 0.71
CA ASN A 103 1.07 -0.19 0.04
C ASN A 103 -0.13 -1.13 -0.03
N CYS A 104 -0.59 -1.49 -1.22
CA CYS A 104 -1.61 -2.49 -1.41
C CYS A 104 -0.95 -3.83 -1.70
N ILE A 105 -1.00 -4.76 -0.76
CA ILE A 105 -0.53 -6.13 -0.97
C ILE A 105 -1.61 -6.95 -1.66
N LEU A 106 -1.19 -7.83 -2.57
CA LEU A 106 -2.08 -8.60 -3.43
C LEU A 106 -1.62 -10.06 -3.47
N GLY A 107 -2.57 -10.97 -3.47
CA GLY A 107 -2.32 -12.40 -3.57
C GLY A 107 -3.61 -13.21 -3.51
N TYR A 108 -3.49 -14.53 -3.57
CA TYR A 108 -4.61 -15.42 -3.27
C TYR A 108 -4.64 -15.71 -1.78
N ALA A 109 -5.84 -15.64 -1.18
CA ALA A 109 -5.99 -16.03 0.21
C ALA A 109 -5.67 -17.52 0.38
N ALA A 110 -4.95 -17.86 1.46
CA ALA A 110 -4.84 -19.24 1.87
C ALA A 110 -6.23 -19.78 2.29
N ASP A 111 -6.39 -21.09 2.30
CA ASP A 111 -7.62 -21.73 2.72
C ASP A 111 -8.04 -21.26 4.13
N GLY A 112 -9.27 -20.77 4.26
CA GLY A 112 -9.77 -20.16 5.49
C GLY A 112 -9.25 -18.75 5.80
N GLY A 113 -8.47 -18.15 4.90
CA GLY A 113 -7.86 -16.82 5.08
C GLY A 113 -8.85 -15.64 5.02
N LYS A 114 -10.01 -15.82 4.39
CA LYS A 114 -11.06 -14.79 4.37
C LYS A 114 -11.86 -14.84 5.68
N LYS A 115 -11.72 -13.80 6.49
CA LYS A 115 -12.48 -13.64 7.73
C LYS A 115 -13.76 -12.87 7.46
N ALA A 116 -14.82 -13.24 8.17
CA ALA A 116 -16.04 -12.42 8.18
C ALA A 116 -15.72 -11.01 8.73
N PRO A 117 -16.29 -9.95 8.13
CA PRO A 117 -16.08 -8.60 8.62
C PRO A 117 -16.65 -8.47 10.05
N ALA A 118 -15.96 -7.70 10.88
CA ALA A 118 -16.47 -7.35 12.19
C ALA A 118 -17.77 -6.51 12.04
N PRO A 119 -18.74 -6.66 12.96
CA PRO A 119 -19.92 -5.82 12.94
C PRO A 119 -19.54 -4.34 13.07
N ARG A 120 -20.27 -3.49 12.39
CA ARG A 120 -20.07 -2.05 12.50
C ARG A 120 -20.56 -1.57 13.87
N LYS A 121 -19.95 -0.51 14.36
CA LYS A 121 -20.41 0.15 15.59
C LYS A 121 -21.83 0.68 15.42
N GLU A 122 -22.59 0.70 16.50
CA GLU A 122 -23.90 1.36 16.52
C GLU A 122 -23.76 2.84 16.12
N ASN A 123 -24.74 3.36 15.43
CA ASN A 123 -24.77 4.75 14.94
C ASN A 123 -23.60 5.11 14.01
N TYR A 124 -23.00 4.14 13.33
CA TYR A 124 -21.92 4.36 12.37
C TYR A 124 -22.37 5.23 11.17
N VAL A 125 -23.64 5.15 10.80
CA VAL A 125 -24.26 5.98 9.77
C VAL A 125 -25.46 6.70 10.41
N VAL A 126 -25.49 8.02 10.31
CA VAL A 126 -26.60 8.86 10.75
C VAL A 126 -27.28 9.44 9.51
N LEU A 127 -28.58 9.15 9.36
CA LEU A 127 -29.39 9.75 8.32
C LEU A 127 -30.03 11.03 8.87
N VAL A 128 -29.65 12.17 8.30
CA VAL A 128 -30.26 13.45 8.58
C VAL A 128 -31.40 13.67 7.58
N LYS A 129 -32.63 13.89 8.06
CA LYS A 129 -33.80 14.16 7.24
C LYS A 129 -34.01 15.65 7.15
#